data_dea1305f0e0663f0764d753879d8ca7c
#
_entry.id   dea1305f0e0663f0764d753879d8ca7c
#
_cell.length_a   1.000
_cell.length_b   1.000
_cell.length_c   1.000
_cell.angle_alpha   90.00
_cell.angle_beta   90.00
_cell.angle_gamma   90.00
#
_symmetry.space_group_name_H-M   'P 1'
#
loop_
_entity.id
_entity.type
_entity.pdbx_description
1 polymer ?
#
loop_
_entity_poly.entity_id
_entity_poly.type
_entity_poly.pdbx_seq_one_letter_code
_entity_poly.pdbx_strand_id
1 'polypeptide(L)'
;FMGFTLLTISANYPHKNLLIIKKVVQKLKIEYPEFQFRFILTINESEFLNESDKDIKDNILCIGKIAINQCPALYDKCNAVFLPTLLECFSATYPEAMRMRKPILTSNLNFAFELCGDAAIYFNPLNVDEIAHKIYQVAYDNDLKVRVVKNGIKQLMMFNDYTVRAKKYIQIVTNNIN
;
A
#
# COMPACT_ATOMS: atom_id res chain seq x y z
N PHE A 1 -4.80 -5.89 -18.62
CA PHE A 1 -5.71 -4.96 -17.97
C PHE A 1 -5.22 -3.53 -18.14
N MET A 2 -6.03 -2.66 -18.69
CA MET A 2 -5.65 -1.28 -19.00
C MET A 2 -6.15 -0.24 -17.97
N GLY A 3 -6.73 -0.68 -16.86
CA GLY A 3 -7.24 0.18 -15.80
C GLY A 3 -6.22 0.51 -14.70
N PHE A 4 -6.68 1.24 -13.69
CA PHE A 4 -5.88 1.62 -12.52
C PHE A 4 -5.67 0.43 -11.57
N THR A 5 -4.44 0.09 -11.27
CA THR A 5 -4.07 -1.08 -10.47
C THR A 5 -3.51 -0.67 -9.10
N LEU A 6 -4.10 -1.21 -8.04
CA LEU A 6 -3.68 -1.00 -6.66
C LEU A 6 -3.03 -2.28 -6.11
N LEU A 7 -1.83 -2.17 -5.59
CA LEU A 7 -1.07 -3.30 -5.05
C LEU A 7 -1.13 -3.31 -3.52
N THR A 8 -1.44 -4.48 -2.96
CA THR A 8 -1.32 -4.74 -1.52
C THR A 8 -0.44 -5.98 -1.31
N ILE A 9 0.81 -5.76 -0.90
CA ILE A 9 1.73 -6.83 -0.47
C ILE A 9 1.52 -7.05 1.02
N SER A 10 0.82 -8.11 1.39
CA SER A 10 0.48 -8.38 2.79
C SER A 10 0.06 -9.84 3.00
N ALA A 11 0.21 -10.33 4.22
CA ALA A 11 -0.51 -11.51 4.69
C ALA A 11 -1.91 -11.10 5.18
N ASN A 12 -2.84 -12.04 5.19
CA ASN A 12 -4.24 -11.80 5.58
C ASN A 12 -4.42 -11.86 7.11
N TYR A 13 -3.80 -10.90 7.83
CA TYR A 13 -4.01 -10.74 9.27
C TYR A 13 -5.12 -9.73 9.58
N PRO A 14 -5.86 -9.87 10.70
CA PRO A 14 -6.97 -8.97 11.05
C PRO A 14 -6.59 -7.49 11.08
N HIS A 15 -5.41 -7.14 11.62
CA HIS A 15 -4.94 -5.76 11.68
C HIS A 15 -4.58 -5.15 10.32
N LYS A 16 -4.41 -5.97 9.29
CA LYS A 16 -4.19 -5.49 7.92
C LYS A 16 -5.46 -4.95 7.26
N ASN A 17 -6.62 -5.22 7.86
CA ASN A 17 -7.92 -4.68 7.43
C ASN A 17 -8.26 -4.91 5.95
N LEU A 18 -7.79 -6.04 5.39
CA LEU A 18 -7.94 -6.28 3.94
C LEU A 18 -9.40 -6.45 3.52
N LEU A 19 -10.28 -6.89 4.43
CA LEU A 19 -11.71 -7.05 4.13
C LEU A 19 -12.40 -5.74 3.73
N ILE A 20 -11.85 -4.57 4.11
CA ILE A 20 -12.36 -3.27 3.67
C ILE A 20 -12.34 -3.12 2.15
N ILE A 21 -11.38 -3.80 1.47
CA ILE A 21 -11.23 -3.76 0.00
C ILE A 21 -12.50 -4.20 -0.69
N LYS A 22 -13.19 -5.23 -0.18
CA LYS A 22 -14.45 -5.70 -0.77
C LYS A 22 -15.51 -4.59 -0.80
N LYS A 23 -15.68 -3.90 0.32
CA LYS A 23 -16.62 -2.77 0.44
C LYS A 23 -16.21 -1.59 -0.43
N VAL A 24 -14.92 -1.31 -0.51
CA VAL A 24 -14.37 -0.26 -1.37
C VAL A 24 -14.60 -0.58 -2.84
N VAL A 25 -14.42 -1.82 -3.27
CA VAL A 25 -14.72 -2.25 -4.65
C VAL A 25 -16.19 -2.03 -4.97
N GLN A 26 -17.11 -2.47 -4.10
CA GLN A 26 -18.56 -2.24 -4.27
C GLN A 26 -18.87 -0.74 -4.40
N LYS A 27 -18.30 0.09 -3.52
CA LYS A 27 -18.49 1.54 -3.53
C LYS A 27 -17.98 2.18 -4.83
N LEU A 28 -16.76 1.83 -5.25
CA LEU A 28 -16.18 2.34 -6.51
C LEU A 28 -17.04 1.99 -7.72
N LYS A 29 -17.58 0.77 -7.79
CA LYS A 29 -18.47 0.35 -8.89
C LYS A 29 -19.78 1.13 -8.93
N ILE A 30 -20.32 1.51 -7.77
CA ILE A 30 -21.57 2.27 -7.66
C ILE A 30 -21.35 3.75 -8.00
N GLU A 31 -20.31 4.38 -7.41
CA GLU A 31 -20.10 5.82 -7.54
C GLU A 31 -19.38 6.21 -8.83
N TYR A 32 -18.52 5.31 -9.34
CA TYR A 32 -17.69 5.58 -10.52
C TYR A 32 -17.79 4.43 -11.54
N PRO A 33 -18.94 4.18 -12.14
CA PRO A 33 -19.21 3.00 -12.98
C PRO A 33 -18.27 2.87 -14.18
N GLU A 34 -17.77 3.98 -14.71
CA GLU A 34 -16.83 3.99 -15.85
C GLU A 34 -15.35 3.82 -15.42
N PHE A 35 -15.08 3.82 -14.11
CA PHE A 35 -13.73 3.69 -13.61
C PHE A 35 -13.24 2.25 -13.70
N GLN A 36 -12.25 2.02 -14.56
CA GLN A 36 -11.59 0.71 -14.70
C GLN A 36 -10.46 0.57 -13.68
N PHE A 37 -10.63 -0.31 -12.70
CA PHE A 37 -9.67 -0.52 -11.64
C PHE A 37 -9.57 -1.99 -11.21
N ARG A 38 -8.45 -2.34 -10.57
CA ARG A 38 -8.21 -3.67 -9.99
C ARG A 38 -7.29 -3.58 -8.78
N PHE A 39 -7.61 -4.34 -7.74
CA PHE A 39 -6.71 -4.64 -6.63
C PHE A 39 -5.92 -5.92 -6.93
N ILE A 40 -4.61 -5.90 -6.63
CA ILE A 40 -3.73 -7.07 -6.68
C ILE A 40 -3.28 -7.36 -5.26
N LEU A 41 -3.59 -8.55 -4.75
CA LEU A 41 -3.32 -9.00 -3.39
C LEU A 41 -2.38 -10.20 -3.39
N THR A 42 -1.35 -10.19 -2.53
CA THR A 42 -0.39 -11.30 -2.40
C THR A 42 -0.87 -12.38 -1.42
N ILE A 43 -2.14 -12.70 -1.44
CA ILE A 43 -2.79 -13.74 -0.65
C ILE A 43 -3.51 -14.72 -1.57
N ASN A 44 -3.82 -15.92 -1.07
CA ASN A 44 -4.56 -16.90 -1.87
C ASN A 44 -6.03 -16.48 -2.02
N GLU A 45 -6.60 -16.76 -3.18
CA GLU A 45 -8.00 -16.42 -3.47
C GLU A 45 -8.96 -17.06 -2.45
N SER A 46 -8.76 -18.32 -2.11
CA SER A 46 -9.59 -19.06 -1.13
C SER A 46 -9.52 -18.50 0.30
N GLU A 47 -8.48 -17.73 0.63
CA GLU A 47 -8.35 -17.04 1.92
C GLU A 47 -9.10 -15.71 1.95
N PHE A 48 -9.50 -15.19 0.81
CA PHE A 48 -10.05 -13.84 0.70
C PHE A 48 -11.42 -13.78 0.03
N LEU A 49 -11.63 -14.46 -1.10
CA LEU A 49 -12.88 -14.45 -1.85
C LEU A 49 -13.69 -15.71 -1.58
N ASN A 50 -15.01 -15.57 -1.63
CA ASN A 50 -15.97 -16.66 -1.51
C ASN A 50 -17.09 -16.52 -2.56
N GLU A 51 -18.08 -17.43 -2.54
CA GLU A 51 -19.16 -17.44 -3.53
C GLU A 51 -20.05 -16.19 -3.52
N SER A 52 -20.12 -15.46 -2.40
CA SER A 52 -20.90 -14.21 -2.30
C SER A 52 -20.20 -13.01 -2.93
N ASP A 53 -18.93 -13.13 -3.29
CA ASP A 53 -18.11 -12.04 -3.84
C ASP A 53 -18.15 -11.94 -5.38
N LYS A 54 -19.12 -12.60 -6.05
CA LYS A 54 -19.22 -12.68 -7.52
C LYS A 54 -19.17 -11.32 -8.20
N ASP A 55 -19.84 -10.32 -7.62
CA ASP A 55 -19.96 -8.99 -8.20
C ASP A 55 -18.66 -8.16 -8.14
N ILE A 56 -17.71 -8.55 -7.30
CA ILE A 56 -16.44 -7.82 -7.10
C ILE A 56 -15.21 -8.61 -7.56
N LYS A 57 -15.38 -9.89 -7.90
CA LYS A 57 -14.28 -10.81 -8.21
C LYS A 57 -13.39 -10.30 -9.35
N ASP A 58 -13.97 -9.71 -10.38
CA ASP A 58 -13.22 -9.20 -11.54
C ASP A 58 -12.32 -8.00 -11.20
N ASN A 59 -12.60 -7.31 -10.09
CA ASN A 59 -11.83 -6.18 -9.60
C ASN A 59 -10.77 -6.58 -8.55
N ILE A 60 -10.65 -7.86 -8.19
CA ILE A 60 -9.71 -8.35 -7.17
C ILE A 60 -8.95 -9.54 -7.74
N LEU A 61 -7.63 -9.39 -7.87
CA LEU A 61 -6.71 -10.43 -8.31
C LEU A 61 -5.87 -10.90 -7.13
N CYS A 62 -6.18 -12.08 -6.62
CA CYS A 62 -5.35 -12.75 -5.62
C CYS A 62 -4.29 -13.61 -6.32
N ILE A 63 -3.02 -13.28 -6.13
CA ILE A 63 -1.90 -13.96 -6.81
C ILE A 63 -1.14 -14.95 -5.93
N GLY A 64 -1.59 -15.11 -4.67
CA GLY A 64 -0.91 -15.96 -3.70
C GLY A 64 0.38 -15.34 -3.15
N LYS A 65 1.08 -16.11 -2.33
CA LYS A 65 2.37 -15.69 -1.76
C LYS A 65 3.42 -15.59 -2.85
N ILE A 66 4.24 -14.55 -2.77
CA ILE A 66 5.32 -14.27 -3.70
C ILE A 66 6.68 -14.33 -2.99
N ALA A 67 7.74 -14.57 -3.74
CA ALA A 67 9.11 -14.44 -3.26
C ALA A 67 9.54 -12.96 -3.26
N ILE A 68 10.46 -12.59 -2.35
CA ILE A 68 10.93 -11.20 -2.19
C ILE A 68 11.48 -10.63 -3.51
N ASN A 69 12.19 -11.44 -4.30
CA ASN A 69 12.75 -11.02 -5.58
C ASN A 69 11.70 -10.75 -6.68
N GLN A 70 10.44 -11.13 -6.46
CA GLN A 70 9.32 -10.83 -7.36
C GLN A 70 8.63 -9.49 -7.04
N CYS A 71 8.83 -8.94 -5.82
CA CYS A 71 8.21 -7.69 -5.41
C CYS A 71 8.48 -6.52 -6.38
N PRO A 72 9.73 -6.26 -6.86
CA PRO A 72 9.99 -5.16 -7.77
C PRO A 72 9.15 -5.22 -9.06
N ALA A 73 8.99 -6.42 -9.63
CA ALA A 73 8.18 -6.59 -10.84
C ALA A 73 6.69 -6.30 -10.61
N LEU A 74 6.16 -6.61 -9.42
CA LEU A 74 4.78 -6.26 -9.05
C LEU A 74 4.60 -4.77 -8.86
N TYR A 75 5.50 -4.11 -8.14
CA TYR A 75 5.48 -2.66 -8.02
C TYR A 75 5.49 -2.00 -9.40
N ASP A 76 6.35 -2.47 -10.31
CA ASP A 76 6.45 -1.91 -11.66
C ASP A 76 5.11 -1.97 -12.42
N LYS A 77 4.38 -3.07 -12.30
CA LYS A 77 3.10 -3.31 -12.98
C LYS A 77 1.89 -2.61 -12.35
N CYS A 78 2.04 -2.00 -11.18
CA CYS A 78 0.95 -1.33 -10.49
C CYS A 78 1.05 0.20 -10.57
N ASN A 79 -0.11 0.87 -10.48
CA ASN A 79 -0.19 2.33 -10.52
C ASN A 79 0.01 2.95 -9.14
N ALA A 80 -0.43 2.28 -8.07
CA ALA A 80 -0.31 2.73 -6.69
C ALA A 80 -0.25 1.56 -5.71
N VAL A 81 0.19 1.84 -4.49
CA VAL A 81 0.18 0.89 -3.37
C VAL A 81 -0.96 1.27 -2.43
N PHE A 82 -1.69 0.27 -1.94
CA PHE A 82 -2.83 0.44 -1.04
C PHE A 82 -2.64 -0.34 0.25
N LEU A 83 -2.61 0.37 1.39
CA LEU A 83 -2.30 -0.18 2.71
C LEU A 83 -3.35 0.28 3.75
N PRO A 84 -4.49 -0.42 3.90
CA PRO A 84 -5.56 -0.05 4.81
C PRO A 84 -5.33 -0.53 6.25
N THR A 85 -4.10 -0.82 6.62
CA THR A 85 -3.72 -1.45 7.90
C THR A 85 -4.06 -0.57 9.11
N LEU A 86 -4.49 -1.21 10.19
CA LEU A 86 -4.88 -0.55 11.44
C LEU A 86 -3.72 -0.48 12.46
N LEU A 87 -2.71 -1.32 12.28
CA LEU A 87 -1.57 -1.40 13.19
C LEU A 87 -0.32 -1.89 12.46
N GLU A 88 0.78 -1.16 12.67
CA GLU A 88 2.13 -1.52 12.23
C GLU A 88 3.17 -1.04 13.22
N CYS A 89 4.21 -1.84 13.43
CA CYS A 89 5.45 -1.36 14.05
C CYS A 89 6.37 -0.72 12.99
N PHE A 90 6.53 -1.42 11.87
CA PHE A 90 7.28 -0.96 10.70
C PHE A 90 6.83 -1.77 9.48
N SER A 91 6.50 -1.11 8.39
CA SER A 91 6.19 -1.78 7.12
C SER A 91 7.25 -1.47 6.08
N ALA A 92 7.94 -2.50 5.60
CA ALA A 92 8.90 -2.38 4.50
C ALA A 92 8.25 -1.89 3.20
N THR A 93 6.95 -2.13 3.03
CA THR A 93 6.18 -1.72 1.85
C THR A 93 6.24 -0.21 1.61
N TYR A 94 6.33 0.63 2.66
CA TYR A 94 6.46 2.08 2.49
C TYR A 94 7.76 2.49 1.79
N PRO A 95 8.96 2.18 2.31
CA PRO A 95 10.20 2.52 1.62
C PRO A 95 10.36 1.79 0.27
N GLU A 96 9.82 0.58 0.13
CA GLU A 96 9.80 -0.13 -1.15
C GLU A 96 8.97 0.64 -2.21
N ALA A 97 7.74 1.04 -1.88
CA ALA A 97 6.89 1.83 -2.76
C ALA A 97 7.54 3.17 -3.15
N MET A 98 8.15 3.87 -2.17
CA MET A 98 8.91 5.10 -2.43
C MET A 98 10.07 4.85 -3.40
N ARG A 99 10.84 3.76 -3.19
CA ARG A 99 11.95 3.37 -4.06
C ARG A 99 11.48 3.06 -5.48
N MET A 100 10.33 2.41 -5.59
CA MET A 100 9.69 2.07 -6.86
C MET A 100 8.86 3.22 -7.46
N ARG A 101 8.90 4.41 -6.83
CA ARG A 101 8.19 5.61 -7.27
C ARG A 101 6.68 5.40 -7.46
N LYS A 102 6.07 4.65 -6.55
CA LYS A 102 4.63 4.42 -6.57
C LYS A 102 3.93 5.31 -5.53
N PRO A 103 2.83 5.98 -5.92
CA PRO A 103 1.96 6.64 -4.95
C PRO A 103 1.51 5.65 -3.88
N ILE A 104 1.46 6.11 -2.64
CA ILE A 104 1.05 5.32 -1.48
C ILE A 104 -0.28 5.86 -0.98
N LEU A 105 -1.30 5.00 -0.93
CA LEU A 105 -2.56 5.26 -0.23
C LEU A 105 -2.55 4.44 1.05
N THR A 106 -2.68 5.10 2.20
CA THR A 106 -2.56 4.40 3.50
C THR A 106 -3.46 5.02 4.57
N SER A 107 -3.62 4.30 5.68
CA SER A 107 -4.38 4.74 6.83
C SER A 107 -3.79 6.02 7.45
N ASN A 108 -4.64 6.96 7.88
CA ASN A 108 -4.26 8.20 8.58
C ASN A 108 -3.93 7.93 10.06
N LEU A 109 -2.98 7.04 10.32
CA LEU A 109 -2.55 6.63 11.66
C LEU A 109 -1.09 7.03 11.90
N ASN A 110 -0.71 7.23 13.15
CA ASN A 110 0.60 7.78 13.54
C ASN A 110 1.78 7.04 12.91
N PHE A 111 1.75 5.69 12.92
CA PHE A 111 2.84 4.91 12.32
C PHE A 111 3.03 5.20 10.82
N ALA A 112 1.96 5.50 10.08
CA ALA A 112 2.05 5.83 8.67
C ALA A 112 2.58 7.25 8.46
N PHE A 113 2.16 8.20 9.29
CA PHE A 113 2.68 9.58 9.26
C PHE A 113 4.17 9.64 9.59
N GLU A 114 4.63 8.88 10.60
CA GLU A 114 6.04 8.82 10.98
C GLU A 114 6.93 8.27 9.86
N LEU A 115 6.44 7.27 9.11
CA LEU A 115 7.19 6.64 8.03
C LEU A 115 7.09 7.41 6.71
N CYS A 116 5.94 7.99 6.40
CA CYS A 116 5.67 8.55 5.07
C CYS A 116 5.67 10.08 5.04
N GLY A 117 5.35 10.78 6.14
CA GLY A 117 5.20 12.24 6.11
C GLY A 117 4.29 12.67 4.95
N ASP A 118 4.74 13.61 4.13
CA ASP A 118 4.00 14.11 2.96
C ASP A 118 4.10 13.21 1.71
N ALA A 119 4.65 12.00 1.85
CA ALA A 119 4.86 11.07 0.74
C ALA A 119 3.68 10.12 0.48
N ALA A 120 2.59 10.24 1.25
CA ALA A 120 1.43 9.38 1.10
C ALA A 120 0.12 10.16 0.99
N ILE A 121 -0.90 9.48 0.51
CA ILE A 121 -2.29 9.92 0.48
C ILE A 121 -3.00 9.18 1.62
N TYR A 122 -3.48 9.92 2.59
CA TYR A 122 -4.06 9.37 3.80
C TYR A 122 -5.57 9.29 3.73
N PHE A 123 -6.14 8.27 4.38
CA PHE A 123 -7.57 8.07 4.52
C PHE A 123 -7.91 7.45 5.88
N ASN A 124 -9.12 7.66 6.36
CA ASN A 124 -9.64 6.94 7.51
C ASN A 124 -9.87 5.47 7.12
N PRO A 125 -9.16 4.49 7.73
CA PRO A 125 -9.21 3.08 7.34
C PRO A 125 -10.57 2.40 7.60
N LEU A 126 -11.51 3.08 8.23
CA LEU A 126 -12.85 2.60 8.49
C LEU A 126 -13.91 3.31 7.64
N ASN A 127 -13.53 4.33 6.85
CA ASN A 127 -14.44 5.12 6.03
C ASN A 127 -14.32 4.70 4.55
N VAL A 128 -15.24 3.84 4.11
CA VAL A 128 -15.28 3.30 2.74
C VAL A 128 -15.44 4.39 1.68
N ASP A 129 -16.26 5.41 1.97
CA ASP A 129 -16.56 6.50 1.04
C ASP A 129 -15.30 7.36 0.80
N GLU A 130 -14.60 7.70 1.88
CA GLU A 130 -13.35 8.44 1.78
C GLU A 130 -12.28 7.64 1.02
N ILE A 131 -12.14 6.35 1.30
CA ILE A 131 -11.19 5.48 0.62
C ILE A 131 -11.48 5.45 -0.89
N ALA A 132 -12.74 5.21 -1.27
CA ALA A 132 -13.15 5.17 -2.67
C ALA A 132 -12.86 6.50 -3.37
N HIS A 133 -13.21 7.63 -2.75
CA HIS A 133 -12.92 8.96 -3.28
C HIS A 133 -11.40 9.20 -3.46
N LYS A 134 -10.57 8.83 -2.47
CA LYS A 134 -9.10 8.98 -2.56
C LYS A 134 -8.49 8.12 -3.66
N ILE A 135 -8.99 6.90 -3.88
CA ILE A 135 -8.55 6.04 -4.97
C ILE A 135 -8.89 6.67 -6.32
N TYR A 136 -10.12 7.13 -6.48
CA TYR A 136 -10.56 7.81 -7.70
C TYR A 136 -9.75 9.09 -7.95
N GLN A 137 -9.55 9.91 -6.92
CA GLN A 137 -8.75 11.13 -7.01
C GLN A 137 -7.34 10.83 -7.51
N VAL A 138 -6.63 9.87 -6.90
CA VAL A 138 -5.25 9.57 -7.29
C VAL A 138 -5.16 8.95 -8.69
N ALA A 139 -6.21 8.29 -9.17
CA ALA A 139 -6.21 7.75 -10.52
C ALA A 139 -6.14 8.84 -11.59
N TYR A 140 -6.77 9.98 -11.37
CA TYR A 140 -6.92 11.06 -12.36
C TYR A 140 -6.09 12.31 -12.05
N ASP A 141 -5.69 12.55 -10.80
CA ASP A 141 -4.89 13.70 -10.40
C ASP A 141 -3.38 13.41 -10.59
N ASN A 142 -2.86 13.80 -11.74
CA ASN A 142 -1.45 13.61 -12.06
C ASN A 142 -0.52 14.47 -11.20
N ASP A 143 -0.94 15.68 -10.83
CA ASP A 143 -0.15 16.60 -10.02
C ASP A 143 0.00 16.04 -8.59
N LEU A 144 -1.07 15.48 -8.05
CA LEU A 144 -1.02 14.76 -6.78
C LEU A 144 -0.05 13.58 -6.84
N LYS A 145 -0.13 12.74 -7.88
CA LYS A 145 0.80 11.60 -8.06
C LYS A 145 2.26 12.06 -8.11
N VAL A 146 2.56 13.04 -8.92
CA VAL A 146 3.92 13.58 -9.07
C VAL A 146 4.42 14.14 -7.73
N ARG A 147 3.59 14.89 -7.02
CA ARG A 147 3.92 15.48 -5.73
C ARG A 147 4.25 14.43 -4.67
N VAL A 148 3.40 13.43 -4.47
CA VAL A 148 3.63 12.41 -3.43
C VAL A 148 4.82 11.51 -3.76
N VAL A 149 5.03 11.18 -5.04
CA VAL A 149 6.21 10.43 -5.49
C VAL A 149 7.50 11.22 -5.25
N LYS A 150 7.53 12.52 -5.59
CA LYS A 150 8.68 13.39 -5.31
C LYS A 150 8.98 13.49 -3.82
N ASN A 151 7.95 13.59 -2.99
CA ASN A 151 8.11 13.58 -1.53
C ASN A 151 8.61 12.22 -1.03
N GLY A 152 8.13 11.11 -1.61
CA GLY A 152 8.60 9.75 -1.29
C GLY A 152 10.09 9.56 -1.55
N ILE A 153 10.61 10.09 -2.65
CA ILE A 153 12.06 10.06 -2.93
C ILE A 153 12.87 10.83 -1.86
N LYS A 154 12.34 11.98 -1.39
CA LYS A 154 12.98 12.74 -0.30
C LYS A 154 12.90 11.98 1.03
N GLN A 155 11.71 11.43 1.35
CA GLN A 155 11.48 10.68 2.57
C GLN A 155 12.36 9.43 2.64
N LEU A 156 12.63 8.79 1.50
CA LEU A 156 13.50 7.63 1.41
C LEU A 156 14.92 7.89 1.93
N MET A 157 15.41 9.13 1.86
CA MET A 157 16.73 9.51 2.40
C MET A 157 16.80 9.40 3.92
N MET A 158 15.68 9.37 4.62
CA MET A 158 15.63 9.17 6.07
C MET A 158 15.82 7.70 6.47
N PHE A 159 15.64 6.78 5.54
CA PHE A 159 15.86 5.35 5.77
C PHE A 159 17.32 5.00 5.51
N ASN A 160 18.08 4.75 6.59
CA ASN A 160 19.45 4.30 6.46
C ASN A 160 19.53 2.95 5.74
N ASP A 161 20.54 2.76 4.92
CA ASP A 161 20.87 1.46 4.36
C ASP A 161 21.27 0.46 5.48
N TYR A 162 21.33 -0.81 5.12
CA TYR A 162 21.64 -1.88 6.08
C TYR A 162 23.03 -1.73 6.71
N THR A 163 24.01 -1.19 6.00
CA THR A 163 25.37 -0.99 6.48
C THR A 163 25.42 0.08 7.58
N VAL A 164 24.76 1.21 7.34
CA VAL A 164 24.67 2.30 8.32
C VAL A 164 23.90 1.84 9.56
N ARG A 165 22.81 1.09 9.38
CA ARG A 165 22.07 0.52 10.51
C ARG A 165 22.92 -0.44 11.34
N ALA A 166 23.62 -1.37 10.69
CA ALA A 166 24.49 -2.31 11.38
C ALA A 166 25.56 -1.59 12.19
N LYS A 167 26.22 -0.58 11.63
CA LYS A 167 27.21 0.24 12.35
C LYS A 167 26.61 0.91 13.59
N LYS A 168 25.40 1.50 13.46
CA LYS A 168 24.71 2.11 14.61
C LYS A 168 24.40 1.11 15.72
N TYR A 169 23.94 -0.08 15.39
CA TYR A 169 23.68 -1.13 16.39
C TYR A 169 24.96 -1.57 17.09
N ILE A 170 26.05 -1.81 16.34
CA ILE A 170 27.37 -2.15 16.93
C ILE A 170 27.81 -1.04 17.87
N GLN A 171 27.71 0.22 17.47
CA GLN A 171 28.10 1.37 18.29
C GLN A 171 27.29 1.46 19.60
N ILE A 172 25.95 1.24 19.53
CA ILE A 172 25.10 1.21 20.74
C ILE A 172 25.56 0.10 21.69
N VAL A 173 25.79 -1.10 21.16
CA VAL A 173 26.22 -2.24 21.98
C VAL A 173 27.59 -1.95 22.61
N THR A 174 28.59 -1.51 21.84
CA THR A 174 29.93 -1.24 22.35
C THR A 174 29.98 -0.11 23.39
N ASN A 175 29.15 0.92 23.23
CA ASN A 175 29.10 2.05 24.18
C ASN A 175 28.41 1.70 25.51
N ASN A 176 27.66 0.62 25.58
CA ASN A 176 26.94 0.17 26.79
C ASN A 176 27.60 -1.04 27.49
N ILE A 177 28.76 -1.50 27.03
CA ILE A 177 29.53 -2.60 27.64
C ILE A 177 30.63 -2.07 28.59
N ASN A 178 30.84 -0.75 28.71
CA ASN A 178 31.84 -0.10 29.58
C ASN A 178 31.21 0.39 30.88
#